data_b4612b96c4b555c946c207405bb3077a
#
_entry.id   b4612b96c4b555c946c207405bb3077a
#
_cell.length_a   1.000
_cell.length_b   1.000
_cell.length_c   1.000
_cell.angle_alpha   90.00
_cell.angle_beta   90.00
_cell.angle_gamma   90.00
#
_symmetry.space_group_name_H-M   'P 1'
#
loop_
_entity.id
_entity.type
_entity.pdbx_description
1 polymer ?
#
loop_
_entity_poly.entity_id
_entity_poly.type
_entity_poly.pdbx_seq_one_letter_code
_entity_poly.pdbx_strand_id
1 'polypeptide(L)' 'MSAEILIIDDNSDIRLILNELILEAGYKTRLAANYNQALIEIDKKIPDVAIIDVKLDKG' A
#
# COMPACT_ATOMS: atom_id res chain seq x y z
N MET A 1 -19.52 0.63 4.08
CA MET A 1 -18.53 0.99 3.12
C MET A 1 -17.17 0.77 3.67
N SER A 2 -16.26 0.32 2.84
CA SER A 2 -14.93 0.02 3.30
C SER A 2 -13.97 1.08 2.85
N ALA A 3 -13.08 1.48 3.70
CA ALA A 3 -11.98 2.35 3.31
C ALA A 3 -11.02 1.58 2.42
N GLU A 4 -10.38 2.28 1.52
CA GLU A 4 -9.40 1.69 0.64
C GLU A 4 -8.02 2.17 1.03
N ILE A 5 -7.11 1.26 1.21
CA ILE A 5 -5.79 1.54 1.72
C ILE A 5 -4.74 1.13 0.69
N LEU A 6 -3.86 2.06 0.36
CA LEU A 6 -2.76 1.79 -0.55
C LEU A 6 -1.53 1.47 0.28
N ILE A 7 -0.93 0.32 0.05
CA ILE A 7 0.25 -0.13 0.78
C ILE A 7 1.46 -0.02 -0.13
N ILE A 8 2.44 0.78 0.26
CA ILE A 8 3.63 1.02 -0.52
C ILE A 8 4.84 0.49 0.24
N ASP A 9 5.44 -0.57 -0.25
CA ASP A 9 6.58 -1.18 0.42
C ASP A 9 7.35 -1.98 -0.61
N ASP A 10 8.66 -1.78 -0.67
CA ASP A 10 9.47 -2.49 -1.66
C ASP A 10 9.78 -3.92 -1.23
N ASN A 11 9.54 -4.27 0.02
CA ASN A 11 9.73 -5.63 0.49
C ASN A 11 8.44 -6.41 0.27
N SER A 12 8.47 -7.40 -0.62
CA SER A 12 7.25 -8.11 -0.97
C SER A 12 6.67 -8.90 0.20
N ASP A 13 7.50 -9.41 1.08
CA ASP A 13 7.00 -10.18 2.23
C ASP A 13 6.26 -9.28 3.19
N ILE A 14 6.81 -8.12 3.48
CA ILE A 14 6.15 -7.16 4.37
C ILE A 14 4.87 -6.66 3.73
N ARG A 15 4.93 -6.38 2.42
CA ARG A 15 3.75 -5.90 1.71
C ARG A 15 2.60 -6.91 1.79
N LEU A 16 2.92 -8.20 1.64
CA LEU A 16 1.90 -9.25 1.71
C LEU A 16 1.35 -9.40 3.12
N ILE A 17 2.21 -9.30 4.13
CA ILE A 17 1.76 -9.41 5.52
C ILE A 17 0.81 -8.26 5.84
N LEU A 18 1.17 -7.05 5.47
CA LEU A 18 0.32 -5.88 5.71
C LEU A 18 -1.00 -6.02 4.96
N ASN A 19 -0.93 -6.53 3.73
CA ASN A 19 -2.14 -6.74 2.94
C ASN A 19 -3.11 -7.67 3.65
N GLU A 20 -2.60 -8.78 4.18
CA GLU A 20 -3.47 -9.73 4.86
C GLU A 20 -4.08 -9.16 6.12
N LEU A 21 -3.27 -8.44 6.90
CA LEU A 21 -3.77 -7.85 8.13
C LEU A 21 -4.87 -6.83 7.86
N ILE A 22 -4.67 -6.02 6.84
CA ILE A 22 -5.62 -4.97 6.53
C ILE A 22 -6.90 -5.54 5.94
N LEU A 23 -6.77 -6.56 5.09
CA LEU A 23 -7.96 -7.23 4.56
C LEU A 23 -8.76 -7.89 5.69
N GLU A 24 -8.07 -8.50 6.65
CA GLU A 24 -8.75 -9.11 7.77
C GLU A 24 -9.48 -8.08 8.62
N ALA A 25 -9.00 -6.86 8.66
CA ALA A 25 -9.66 -5.81 9.40
C ALA A 25 -10.88 -5.25 8.66
N GLY A 26 -11.14 -5.73 7.44
CA GLY A 26 -12.34 -5.33 6.71
C GLY A 26 -12.15 -4.22 5.71
N TYR A 27 -10.92 -3.85 5.41
CA TYR A 27 -10.65 -2.80 4.44
C TYR A 27 -10.31 -3.37 3.08
N LYS A 28 -10.37 -2.51 2.07
CA LYS A 28 -9.89 -2.86 0.75
C LYS A 28 -8.45 -2.43 0.64
N THR A 29 -7.67 -3.12 -0.18
CA THR A 29 -6.26 -2.80 -0.32
C THR A 29 -5.87 -2.66 -1.78
N ARG A 30 -4.83 -1.85 -2.01
CA ARG A 30 -4.11 -1.82 -3.26
C ARG A 30 -2.64 -1.83 -2.89
N LEU A 31 -1.81 -2.41 -3.75
CA LEU A 31 -0.40 -2.60 -3.43
C LEU A 31 0.48 -1.88 -4.45
N ALA A 32 1.57 -1.33 -3.97
CA ALA A 32 2.58 -0.73 -4.82
C ALA A 32 3.95 -1.09 -4.28
N ALA A 33 4.86 -1.46 -5.15
CA ALA A 33 6.19 -1.87 -4.75
C ALA A 33 7.17 -0.71 -4.69
N ASN A 34 6.81 0.42 -5.27
CA ASN A 34 7.70 1.59 -5.29
C ASN A 34 6.86 2.84 -5.54
N TYR A 35 7.52 3.99 -5.51
CA TYR A 35 6.80 5.24 -5.68
C TYR A 35 6.17 5.39 -7.06
N ASN A 36 6.84 4.91 -8.11
CA ASN A 36 6.25 5.02 -9.44
C ASN A 36 4.94 4.27 -9.53
N GLN A 37 4.89 3.06 -8.98
CA GLN A 37 3.65 2.30 -8.95
C GLN A 37 2.61 2.97 -8.09
N ALA A 38 3.04 3.56 -6.97
CA ALA A 38 2.12 4.25 -6.10
C ALA A 38 1.48 5.43 -6.79
N LEU A 39 2.26 6.20 -7.55
CA LEU A 39 1.72 7.34 -8.27
C LEU A 39 0.73 6.91 -9.34
N ILE A 40 1.00 5.79 -10.00
CA ILE A 40 0.06 5.25 -10.98
C ILE A 40 -1.26 4.87 -10.30
N GLU A 41 -1.17 4.23 -9.13
CA GLU A 41 -2.38 3.83 -8.42
C GLU A 41 -3.18 5.04 -7.94
N ILE A 42 -2.49 6.06 -7.45
CA ILE A 42 -3.14 7.26 -6.96
C ILE A 42 -3.80 8.01 -8.12
N ASP A 43 -3.15 8.00 -9.29
CA ASP A 43 -3.72 8.65 -10.45
C ASP A 43 -5.00 7.97 -10.91
N LYS A 44 -5.09 6.65 -10.76
CA LYS A 44 -6.31 5.94 -11.09
C LYS A 44 -7.42 6.29 -10.12
N LYS A 45 -7.11 6.32 -8.84
CA LYS A 45 -8.08 6.62 -7.82
C LYS A 45 -7.35 6.92 -6.52
N ILE A 46 -7.70 8.02 -5.89
CA ILE A 46 -7.06 8.41 -4.63
C ILE A 46 -7.54 7.48 -3.52
N PRO A 47 -6.62 6.84 -2.80
CA PRO A 47 -7.02 5.97 -1.69
C PRO A 47 -7.44 6.79 -0.48
N ASP A 48 -8.14 6.18 0.45
CA ASP A 48 -8.49 6.84 1.69
C ASP A 48 -7.28 7.02 2.59
N VAL A 49 -6.39 6.04 2.59
CA VAL A 49 -5.19 6.06 3.42
C VAL A 49 -4.05 5.44 2.64
N ALA A 50 -2.84 5.91 2.83
CA ALA A 50 -1.66 5.29 2.25
C ALA A 50 -0.70 4.93 3.38
N ILE A 51 -0.22 3.70 3.36
CA ILE A 51 0.79 3.23 4.29
C ILE A 51 2.10 3.16 3.51
N ILE A 52 3.07 3.94 3.92
CA ILE A 52 4.32 4.04 3.19
C ILE A 52 5.47 3.59 4.06
N ASP A 53 6.26 2.67 3.55
CA ASP A 53 7.46 2.24 4.24
C ASP A 53 8.50 3.33 4.14
N VAL A 54 8.83 3.93 5.28
CA VAL A 54 9.78 5.00 5.29
C VAL A 54 11.19 4.55 5.51
N LYS A 55 11.45 3.26 5.49
CA LYS A 55 12.71 2.80 5.57
C LYS A 55 13.41 3.03 4.32
N LEU A 56 13.99 4.11 4.10
CA LEU A 56 14.53 4.47 2.94
C LEU A 56 15.84 3.98 2.87
N ASP A 57 16.11 3.14 2.15
CA ASP A 57 17.26 2.74 1.98
C ASP A 57 18.04 3.51 1.25
N LYS A 58 18.59 3.97 1.43
CA LYS A 58 19.14 4.68 0.70
C LYS A 58 20.03 4.12 0.22
N GLY A 59 19.89 3.84 0.05
CA GLY A 59 20.60 3.11 -0.62
C GLY A 59 21.75 3.21 -1.03
#